data_d04c711171ee1430d597a3fc629c02f8
#
_entry.id   d04c711171ee1430d597a3fc629c02f8
#
_cell.length_a   1.000
_cell.length_b   1.000
_cell.length_c   1.000
_cell.angle_alpha   90.00
_cell.angle_beta   90.00
_cell.angle_gamma   90.00
#
_symmetry.space_group_name_H-M   'P 1'
#
loop_
_entity.id
_entity.type
_entity.pdbx_description
1 polymer ?
#
loop_
_entity_poly.entity_id
_entity_poly.type
_entity_poly.pdbx_seq_one_letter_code
_entity_poly.pdbx_strand_id
1 'polypeptide(L)'
;MELSDYFRILRTRGWIIVVVAVVAAVSAFGASRAQRPIYKSSMQVTVLPARNDMGLAQTTKQLLRAYVTIMDTKNWAQQVLDRLAQDGHPQDMTPEQLKNNVIIASYEDKNVIQIDAKDGAGEQANRIAWLWAQEFETWRNLENGKVRKEDQVDVKLGDYPTYAKFRPQTTINTAAGGIFGALLGALIVAALEWIESGLVRTPADVERNLGLAVLGVIPTSER
;
A
#
# COMPACT_ATOMS: atom_id res chain seq x y z
N MET A 1 -30.52 25.28 -12.48
CA MET A 1 -30.66 24.35 -11.34
C MET A 1 -30.27 25.12 -10.08
N GLU A 2 -31.21 25.26 -9.17
CA GLU A 2 -30.95 25.94 -7.90
C GLU A 2 -30.41 24.94 -6.87
N LEU A 3 -29.68 25.42 -5.84
CA LEU A 3 -29.16 24.57 -4.75
C LEU A 3 -30.28 23.75 -4.06
N SER A 4 -31.47 24.22 -4.06
CA SER A 4 -32.72 23.55 -3.56
C SER A 4 -33.01 22.25 -4.34
N ASP A 5 -32.73 22.20 -5.65
CA ASP A 5 -32.98 21.02 -6.49
C ASP A 5 -32.07 19.86 -6.10
N TYR A 6 -30.78 20.14 -5.85
CA TYR A 6 -29.81 19.12 -5.40
C TYR A 6 -30.19 18.51 -4.04
N PHE A 7 -30.69 19.35 -3.12
CA PHE A 7 -31.10 18.86 -1.80
C PHE A 7 -32.35 17.97 -1.88
N ARG A 8 -33.26 18.30 -2.79
CA ARG A 8 -34.49 17.50 -3.03
C ARG A 8 -34.11 16.14 -3.66
N ILE A 9 -33.23 16.13 -4.65
CA ILE A 9 -32.73 14.89 -5.30
C ILE A 9 -32.03 13.99 -4.28
N LEU A 10 -31.16 14.56 -3.46
CA LEU A 10 -30.44 13.82 -2.42
C LEU A 10 -31.39 13.22 -1.38
N ARG A 11 -32.43 13.93 -0.99
CA ARG A 11 -33.45 13.44 -0.04
C ARG A 11 -34.30 12.33 -0.64
N THR A 12 -34.63 12.39 -1.94
CA THR A 12 -35.50 11.43 -2.60
C THR A 12 -34.78 10.18 -3.07
N ARG A 13 -33.53 10.32 -3.56
CA ARG A 13 -32.76 9.25 -4.20
C ARG A 13 -31.41 8.97 -3.55
N GLY A 14 -31.06 9.70 -2.47
CA GLY A 14 -29.80 9.50 -1.73
C GLY A 14 -29.63 8.09 -1.20
N TRP A 15 -30.74 7.37 -0.93
CA TRP A 15 -30.69 5.96 -0.52
C TRP A 15 -30.01 5.06 -1.57
N ILE A 16 -30.10 5.38 -2.88
CA ILE A 16 -29.43 4.67 -3.97
C ILE A 16 -27.92 4.77 -3.78
N ILE A 17 -27.42 5.98 -3.48
CA ILE A 17 -26.01 6.23 -3.22
C ILE A 17 -25.53 5.38 -2.04
N VAL A 18 -26.32 5.35 -0.96
CA VAL A 18 -25.98 4.56 0.24
C VAL A 18 -25.95 3.07 -0.07
N VAL A 19 -26.95 2.55 -0.79
CA VAL A 19 -27.00 1.13 -1.16
C VAL A 19 -25.81 0.75 -2.04
N VAL A 20 -25.53 1.52 -3.08
CA VAL A 20 -24.39 1.26 -3.96
C VAL A 20 -23.07 1.34 -3.20
N ALA A 21 -22.90 2.32 -2.30
CA ALA A 21 -21.72 2.44 -1.45
C ALA A 21 -21.55 1.23 -0.53
N VAL A 22 -22.63 0.78 0.11
CA VAL A 22 -22.59 -0.40 1.00
C VAL A 22 -22.28 -1.68 0.21
N VAL A 23 -22.93 -1.91 -0.93
CA VAL A 23 -22.65 -3.08 -1.79
C VAL A 23 -21.18 -3.08 -2.25
N ALA A 24 -20.66 -1.94 -2.68
CA ALA A 24 -19.26 -1.82 -3.08
C ALA A 24 -18.29 -2.05 -1.90
N ALA A 25 -18.58 -1.51 -0.72
CA ALA A 25 -17.79 -1.71 0.49
C ALA A 25 -17.78 -3.20 0.92
N VAL A 26 -18.93 -3.87 0.91
CA VAL A 26 -19.05 -5.29 1.25
C VAL A 26 -18.30 -6.15 0.24
N SER A 27 -18.41 -5.84 -1.05
CA SER A 27 -17.69 -6.53 -2.12
C SER A 27 -16.17 -6.38 -1.97
N ALA A 28 -15.70 -5.15 -1.69
CA ALA A 28 -14.29 -4.87 -1.45
C ALA A 28 -13.76 -5.57 -0.19
N PHE A 29 -14.57 -5.63 0.88
CA PHE A 29 -14.25 -6.37 2.10
C PHE A 29 -14.12 -7.87 1.81
N GLY A 30 -15.08 -8.48 1.12
CA GLY A 30 -15.06 -9.90 0.76
C GLY A 30 -13.85 -10.24 -0.11
N ALA A 31 -13.60 -9.47 -1.16
CA ALA A 31 -12.44 -9.63 -2.02
C ALA A 31 -11.12 -9.48 -1.25
N SER A 32 -11.03 -8.49 -0.35
CA SER A 32 -9.85 -8.28 0.49
C SER A 32 -9.60 -9.45 1.45
N ARG A 33 -10.66 -10.06 1.99
CA ARG A 33 -10.54 -11.23 2.89
C ARG A 33 -10.14 -12.51 2.15
N ALA A 34 -10.50 -12.64 0.89
CA ALA A 34 -10.15 -13.79 0.06
C ALA A 34 -8.68 -13.77 -0.40
N GLN A 35 -7.99 -12.63 -0.33
CA GLN A 35 -6.57 -12.52 -0.69
C GLN A 35 -5.68 -13.20 0.34
N ARG A 36 -4.62 -13.88 -0.13
CA ARG A 36 -3.60 -14.47 0.74
C ARG A 36 -2.88 -13.36 1.53
N PRO A 37 -2.68 -13.52 2.83
CA PRO A 37 -1.95 -12.54 3.62
C PRO A 37 -0.47 -12.51 3.20
N ILE A 38 0.09 -11.31 3.20
CA ILE A 38 1.52 -11.07 3.06
C ILE A 38 1.97 -10.36 4.34
N TYR A 39 3.00 -10.90 4.95
CA TYR A 39 3.63 -10.34 6.14
C TYR A 39 4.88 -9.58 5.74
N LYS A 40 5.20 -8.57 6.50
CA LYS A 40 6.41 -7.76 6.35
C LYS A 40 7.16 -7.79 7.67
N SER A 41 8.44 -8.05 7.58
CA SER A 41 9.40 -7.97 8.67
C SER A 41 10.41 -6.88 8.36
N SER A 42 10.82 -6.12 9.38
CA SER A 42 11.79 -5.02 9.24
C SER A 42 12.95 -5.23 10.18
N MET A 43 14.15 -5.33 9.63
CA MET A 43 15.42 -5.42 10.35
C MET A 43 16.20 -4.12 10.20
N GLN A 44 16.79 -3.62 11.28
CA GLN A 44 17.66 -2.46 11.27
C GLN A 44 19.09 -2.85 11.55
N VAL A 45 19.99 -2.29 10.76
CA VAL A 45 21.43 -2.49 10.91
C VAL A 45 22.10 -1.13 11.06
N THR A 46 22.79 -0.92 12.16
CA THR A 46 23.52 0.30 12.44
C THR A 46 24.94 0.19 11.92
N VAL A 47 25.38 1.19 11.17
CA VAL A 47 26.73 1.26 10.58
C VAL A 47 27.51 2.37 11.28
N LEU A 48 28.58 2.01 11.96
CA LEU A 48 29.38 2.91 12.79
C LEU A 48 30.81 3.01 12.27
N PRO A 49 31.31 4.23 12.01
CA PRO A 49 32.74 4.41 11.71
C PRO A 49 33.60 4.17 12.96
N ALA A 50 34.80 3.63 12.78
CA ALA A 50 35.74 3.35 13.87
C ALA A 50 36.22 4.63 14.59
N ARG A 51 36.16 5.78 13.92
CA ARG A 51 36.54 7.09 14.46
C ARG A 51 35.40 8.11 14.32
N ASN A 52 35.28 8.96 15.32
CA ASN A 52 34.36 10.11 15.32
C ASN A 52 35.04 11.34 14.72
N ASP A 53 35.36 11.31 13.43
CA ASP A 53 35.80 12.51 12.72
C ASP A 53 34.79 12.90 11.63
N MET A 54 34.76 14.21 11.28
CA MET A 54 33.79 14.74 10.32
C MET A 54 33.98 14.16 8.92
N GLY A 55 35.22 13.86 8.50
CA GLY A 55 35.52 13.30 7.18
C GLY A 55 34.99 11.87 7.06
N LEU A 56 35.21 11.06 8.08
CA LEU A 56 34.74 9.68 8.11
C LEU A 56 33.20 9.61 8.24
N ALA A 57 32.59 10.51 9.00
CA ALA A 57 31.13 10.61 9.10
C ALA A 57 30.48 10.92 7.74
N GLN A 58 31.06 11.85 6.97
CA GLN A 58 30.58 12.18 5.62
C GLN A 58 30.77 10.99 4.65
N THR A 59 31.92 10.34 4.71
CA THR A 59 32.21 9.14 3.91
C THR A 59 31.27 7.99 4.25
N THR A 60 30.97 7.78 5.53
CA THR A 60 30.04 6.74 5.97
C THR A 60 28.63 6.93 5.38
N LYS A 61 28.14 8.15 5.27
CA LYS A 61 26.86 8.44 4.59
C LYS A 61 26.87 8.04 3.12
N GLN A 62 27.95 8.28 2.41
CA GLN A 62 28.10 7.84 1.02
C GLN A 62 28.20 6.30 0.91
N LEU A 63 28.92 5.69 1.86
CA LEU A 63 29.06 4.22 1.91
C LEU A 63 27.74 3.53 2.18
N LEU A 64 26.82 4.10 2.98
CA LEU A 64 25.50 3.52 3.22
C LEU A 64 24.73 3.28 1.91
N ARG A 65 24.76 4.23 0.98
CA ARG A 65 24.14 4.05 -0.36
C ARG A 65 24.84 2.95 -1.17
N ALA A 66 26.17 2.91 -1.13
CA ALA A 66 26.93 1.86 -1.82
C ALA A 66 26.60 0.48 -1.22
N TYR A 67 26.47 0.36 0.09
CA TYR A 67 26.11 -0.89 0.74
C TYR A 67 24.70 -1.35 0.33
N VAL A 68 23.72 -0.46 0.26
CA VAL A 68 22.39 -0.79 -0.27
C VAL A 68 22.50 -1.37 -1.68
N THR A 69 23.31 -0.76 -2.54
CA THR A 69 23.49 -1.25 -3.92
C THR A 69 24.15 -2.64 -3.98
N ILE A 70 25.11 -2.91 -3.10
CA ILE A 70 25.76 -4.22 -3.01
C ILE A 70 24.79 -5.29 -2.54
N MET A 71 24.00 -4.98 -1.51
CA MET A 71 23.03 -5.88 -0.91
C MET A 71 21.81 -6.10 -1.82
N ASP A 72 21.47 -5.16 -2.69
CA ASP A 72 20.31 -5.24 -3.62
C ASP A 72 20.71 -5.95 -4.94
N THR A 73 21.34 -7.11 -4.85
CA THR A 73 21.78 -7.91 -6.01
C THR A 73 21.21 -9.33 -5.96
N LYS A 74 21.07 -9.96 -7.15
CA LYS A 74 20.66 -11.36 -7.25
C LYS A 74 21.68 -12.30 -6.58
N ASN A 75 22.96 -11.95 -6.65
CA ASN A 75 24.02 -12.74 -6.02
C ASN A 75 23.90 -12.74 -4.50
N TRP A 76 23.55 -11.60 -3.92
CA TRP A 76 23.27 -11.52 -2.49
C TRP A 76 22.04 -12.35 -2.09
N ALA A 77 20.98 -12.26 -2.88
CA ALA A 77 19.77 -13.07 -2.66
C ALA A 77 20.07 -14.58 -2.76
N GLN A 78 20.98 -15.00 -3.67
CA GLN A 78 21.40 -16.38 -3.76
C GLN A 78 22.13 -16.83 -2.48
N GLN A 79 23.05 -16.03 -1.94
CA GLN A 79 23.76 -16.34 -0.70
C GLN A 79 22.79 -16.51 0.47
N VAL A 80 21.76 -15.66 0.56
CA VAL A 80 20.71 -15.77 1.59
C VAL A 80 19.87 -17.03 1.39
N LEU A 81 19.53 -17.42 0.15
CA LEU A 81 18.84 -18.68 -0.14
C LEU A 81 19.65 -19.89 0.29
N ASP A 82 20.95 -19.88 -0.01
CA ASP A 82 21.87 -20.95 0.37
C ASP A 82 21.95 -21.11 1.89
N ARG A 83 21.99 -20.00 2.63
CA ARG A 83 21.92 -20.00 4.10
C ARG A 83 20.59 -20.52 4.62
N LEU A 84 19.46 -20.08 4.05
CA LEU A 84 18.13 -20.59 4.41
C LEU A 84 18.05 -22.10 4.25
N ALA A 85 18.63 -22.63 3.16
CA ALA A 85 18.68 -24.07 2.92
C ALA A 85 19.57 -24.82 3.94
N GLN A 86 20.71 -24.24 4.31
CA GLN A 86 21.59 -24.79 5.35
C GLN A 86 20.93 -24.83 6.73
N ASP A 87 20.11 -23.82 7.05
CA ASP A 87 19.37 -23.74 8.31
C ASP A 87 18.11 -24.64 8.32
N GLY A 88 17.90 -25.48 7.28
CA GLY A 88 16.76 -26.39 7.19
C GLY A 88 15.45 -25.74 6.78
N HIS A 89 15.51 -24.55 6.19
CA HIS A 89 14.36 -23.79 5.68
C HIS A 89 14.47 -23.44 4.19
N PRO A 90 14.67 -24.44 3.32
CA PRO A 90 14.81 -24.19 1.89
C PRO A 90 13.55 -23.50 1.33
N GLN A 91 13.77 -22.56 0.43
CA GLN A 91 12.71 -21.82 -0.24
C GLN A 91 12.60 -22.23 -1.70
N ASP A 92 11.38 -22.52 -2.14
CA ASP A 92 11.09 -22.77 -3.55
C ASP A 92 10.87 -21.42 -4.28
N MET A 93 11.92 -20.62 -4.32
CA MET A 93 11.92 -19.33 -5.04
C MET A 93 13.29 -19.05 -5.66
N THR A 94 13.27 -18.30 -6.77
CA THR A 94 14.52 -17.88 -7.42
C THR A 94 15.15 -16.69 -6.69
N PRO A 95 16.47 -16.46 -6.85
CA PRO A 95 17.14 -15.29 -6.27
C PRO A 95 16.50 -13.95 -6.67
N GLU A 96 15.97 -13.89 -7.90
CA GLU A 96 15.25 -12.71 -8.40
C GLU A 96 13.93 -12.49 -7.68
N GLN A 97 13.17 -13.55 -7.42
CA GLN A 97 11.94 -13.47 -6.64
C GLN A 97 12.21 -13.05 -5.19
N LEU A 98 13.23 -13.63 -4.55
CA LEU A 98 13.60 -13.24 -3.21
C LEU A 98 14.04 -11.78 -3.16
N LYS A 99 14.90 -11.33 -4.08
CA LYS A 99 15.34 -9.94 -4.20
C LYS A 99 14.14 -8.99 -4.32
N ASN A 100 13.15 -9.31 -5.16
CA ASN A 100 11.96 -8.48 -5.35
C ASN A 100 11.05 -8.41 -4.10
N ASN A 101 11.17 -9.38 -3.20
CA ASN A 101 10.45 -9.41 -1.93
C ASN A 101 11.18 -8.67 -0.80
N VAL A 102 12.41 -8.23 -1.02
CA VAL A 102 13.21 -7.50 -0.04
C VAL A 102 13.43 -6.07 -0.53
N ILE A 103 13.21 -5.11 0.36
CA ILE A 103 13.45 -3.69 0.11
C ILE A 103 14.50 -3.21 1.10
N ILE A 104 15.56 -2.61 0.60
CA ILE A 104 16.67 -2.12 1.42
C ILE A 104 16.71 -0.60 1.28
N ALA A 105 16.74 0.11 2.41
CA ALA A 105 16.78 1.55 2.45
C ALA A 105 17.86 2.04 3.41
N SER A 106 18.60 3.07 3.04
CA SER A 106 19.55 3.76 3.93
C SER A 106 18.93 4.99 4.57
N TYR A 107 19.13 5.13 5.88
CA TYR A 107 18.78 6.30 6.66
C TYR A 107 20.07 6.97 7.12
N GLU A 108 20.57 7.86 6.29
CA GLU A 108 21.91 8.46 6.45
C GLU A 108 22.04 9.30 7.72
N ASP A 109 20.96 9.97 8.13
CA ASP A 109 20.94 10.79 9.35
C ASP A 109 21.09 9.96 10.63
N LYS A 110 20.72 8.66 10.55
CA LYS A 110 20.76 7.74 11.67
C LYS A 110 21.90 6.72 11.56
N ASN A 111 22.63 6.72 10.46
CA ASN A 111 23.62 5.67 10.11
C ASN A 111 23.02 4.24 10.13
N VAL A 112 21.78 4.11 9.65
CA VAL A 112 21.03 2.85 9.68
C VAL A 112 20.69 2.41 8.26
N ILE A 113 20.84 1.13 8.00
CA ILE A 113 20.25 0.43 6.86
C ILE A 113 19.05 -0.35 7.37
N GLN A 114 17.89 -0.17 6.75
CA GLN A 114 16.69 -0.93 7.03
C GLN A 114 16.46 -1.94 5.92
N ILE A 115 16.20 -3.19 6.32
CA ILE A 115 15.93 -4.32 5.43
C ILE A 115 14.51 -4.78 5.71
N ASP A 116 13.63 -4.60 4.75
CA ASP A 116 12.22 -4.96 4.81
C ASP A 116 11.99 -6.21 3.96
N ALA A 117 11.75 -7.35 4.57
CA ALA A 117 11.43 -8.59 3.89
C ALA A 117 9.92 -8.87 3.90
N LYS A 118 9.39 -9.38 2.79
CA LYS A 118 7.98 -9.73 2.63
C LYS A 118 7.86 -11.20 2.28
N ASP A 119 6.94 -11.89 2.96
CA ASP A 119 6.65 -13.30 2.69
C ASP A 119 5.20 -13.64 3.05
N GLY A 120 4.70 -14.77 2.54
CA GLY A 120 3.39 -15.31 2.89
C GLY A 120 3.32 -15.86 4.32
N ALA A 121 4.46 -16.20 4.92
CA ALA A 121 4.60 -16.63 6.30
C ALA A 121 5.41 -15.59 7.10
N GLY A 122 4.86 -15.12 8.22
CA GLY A 122 5.48 -14.05 9.01
C GLY A 122 6.85 -14.44 9.55
N GLU A 123 6.99 -15.67 10.07
CA GLU A 123 8.26 -16.15 10.60
C GLU A 123 9.33 -16.29 9.52
N GLN A 124 8.91 -16.62 8.28
CA GLN A 124 9.80 -16.67 7.15
C GLN A 124 10.29 -15.27 6.75
N ALA A 125 9.42 -14.26 6.78
CA ALA A 125 9.81 -12.88 6.56
C ALA A 125 10.85 -12.42 7.61
N ASN A 126 10.69 -12.79 8.90
CA ASN A 126 11.67 -12.51 9.94
C ASN A 126 13.03 -13.15 9.62
N ARG A 127 13.02 -14.41 9.25
CA ARG A 127 14.23 -15.17 8.92
C ARG A 127 14.98 -14.57 7.75
N ILE A 128 14.26 -14.23 6.67
CA ILE A 128 14.84 -13.58 5.49
C ILE A 128 15.50 -12.25 5.88
N ALA A 129 14.79 -11.38 6.61
CA ALA A 129 15.32 -10.09 7.04
C ALA A 129 16.56 -10.24 7.94
N TRP A 130 16.52 -11.19 8.85
CA TRP A 130 17.64 -11.49 9.75
C TRP A 130 18.87 -12.01 9.01
N LEU A 131 18.71 -13.03 8.16
CA LEU A 131 19.82 -13.61 7.40
C LEU A 131 20.41 -12.61 6.40
N TRP A 132 19.59 -11.73 5.83
CA TRP A 132 20.08 -10.65 4.97
C TRP A 132 21.02 -9.71 5.73
N ALA A 133 20.65 -9.37 6.95
CA ALA A 133 21.48 -8.54 7.82
C ALA A 133 22.74 -9.25 8.32
N GLN A 134 22.65 -10.54 8.66
CA GLN A 134 23.80 -11.35 9.07
C GLN A 134 24.81 -11.53 7.92
N GLU A 135 24.33 -11.71 6.68
CA GLU A 135 25.21 -11.78 5.52
C GLU A 135 25.97 -10.47 5.32
N PHE A 136 25.30 -9.32 5.54
CA PHE A 136 25.94 -8.02 5.50
C PHE A 136 27.00 -7.84 6.60
N GLU A 137 26.70 -8.25 7.83
CA GLU A 137 27.67 -8.23 8.93
C GLU A 137 28.88 -9.12 8.61
N THR A 138 28.65 -10.34 8.12
CA THR A 138 29.70 -11.28 7.74
C THR A 138 30.60 -10.71 6.64
N TRP A 139 29.98 -10.21 5.57
CA TRP A 139 30.69 -9.58 4.48
C TRP A 139 31.50 -8.36 4.96
N ARG A 140 30.93 -7.52 5.81
CA ARG A 140 31.61 -6.32 6.32
C ARG A 140 32.80 -6.69 7.23
N ASN A 141 32.66 -7.71 8.04
CA ASN A 141 33.77 -8.20 8.87
C ASN A 141 34.92 -8.72 8.04
N LEU A 142 34.66 -9.40 6.91
CA LEU A 142 35.68 -9.82 5.97
C LEU A 142 36.39 -8.63 5.31
N GLU A 143 35.64 -7.60 4.91
CA GLU A 143 36.21 -6.37 4.33
C GLU A 143 37.02 -5.57 5.37
N ASN A 144 36.56 -5.50 6.62
CA ASN A 144 37.30 -4.88 7.73
C ASN A 144 38.65 -5.54 7.99
N GLY A 145 38.78 -6.85 7.75
CA GLY A 145 40.05 -7.55 7.86
C GLY A 145 41.11 -7.12 6.84
N LYS A 146 40.72 -6.44 5.77
CA LYS A 146 41.60 -5.95 4.67
C LYS A 146 42.09 -4.51 4.87
N VAL A 147 41.54 -3.78 5.83
CA VAL A 147 41.82 -2.36 6.06
C VAL A 147 42.39 -2.13 7.46
N ARG A 148 43.03 -0.97 7.68
CA ARG A 148 43.56 -0.60 8.99
C ARG A 148 42.42 -0.40 9.99
N LYS A 149 42.68 -0.66 11.27
CA LYS A 149 41.66 -0.53 12.34
C LYS A 149 40.97 0.83 12.39
N GLU A 150 41.72 1.87 12.08
CA GLU A 150 41.21 3.28 12.04
C GLU A 150 40.26 3.56 10.89
N ASP A 151 40.28 2.76 9.85
CA ASP A 151 39.47 2.93 8.65
C ASP A 151 38.32 1.89 8.58
N GLN A 152 38.18 1.09 9.65
CA GLN A 152 37.12 0.10 9.73
C GLN A 152 35.75 0.74 9.92
N VAL A 153 34.72 0.05 9.42
CA VAL A 153 33.33 0.43 9.60
C VAL A 153 32.60 -0.76 10.23
N ASP A 154 32.20 -0.58 11.49
CA ASP A 154 31.52 -1.61 12.24
C ASP A 154 30.05 -1.67 11.88
N VAL A 155 29.52 -2.88 11.86
CA VAL A 155 28.11 -3.16 11.63
C VAL A 155 27.54 -3.80 12.91
N LYS A 156 26.44 -3.22 13.40
CA LYS A 156 25.72 -3.77 14.54
C LYS A 156 24.32 -4.14 14.12
N LEU A 157 23.96 -5.39 14.30
CA LEU A 157 22.61 -5.86 14.12
C LEU A 157 21.71 -5.30 15.23
N GLY A 158 20.50 -4.89 14.86
CA GLY A 158 19.44 -4.57 15.80
C GLY A 158 18.84 -5.83 16.45
N ASP A 159 17.72 -5.65 17.15
CA ASP A 159 16.98 -6.77 17.72
C ASP A 159 16.44 -7.69 16.62
N TYR A 160 16.21 -8.97 16.97
CA TYR A 160 15.59 -9.92 16.05
C TYR A 160 14.26 -9.35 15.55
N PRO A 161 14.04 -9.32 14.23
CA PRO A 161 12.90 -8.62 13.67
C PRO A 161 11.57 -9.29 14.01
N THR A 162 10.52 -8.50 14.07
CA THR A 162 9.15 -8.97 14.25
C THR A 162 8.34 -8.67 13.01
N TYR A 163 7.46 -9.59 12.64
CA TYR A 163 6.61 -9.41 11.48
C TYR A 163 5.29 -8.76 11.82
N ALA A 164 4.75 -8.02 10.86
CA ALA A 164 3.38 -7.51 10.90
C ALA A 164 2.65 -7.84 9.59
N LYS A 165 1.32 -7.98 9.65
CA LYS A 165 0.51 -8.15 8.44
C LYS A 165 0.61 -6.89 7.58
N PHE A 166 1.13 -7.04 6.36
CA PHE A 166 1.32 -5.95 5.41
C PHE A 166 0.16 -5.82 4.43
N ARG A 167 -0.35 -6.94 3.91
CA ARG A 167 -1.49 -7.00 2.98
C ARG A 167 -2.36 -8.21 3.29
N PRO A 168 -3.64 -8.22 2.92
CA PRO A 168 -4.40 -7.05 2.46
C PRO A 168 -4.70 -6.08 3.61
N GLN A 169 -4.76 -4.78 3.28
CA GLN A 169 -5.20 -3.73 4.20
C GLN A 169 -6.73 -3.62 4.12
N THR A 170 -7.42 -4.58 4.71
CA THR A 170 -8.87 -4.76 4.58
C THR A 170 -9.65 -3.49 4.90
N THR A 171 -9.28 -2.75 5.95
CA THR A 171 -9.94 -1.50 6.34
C THR A 171 -9.84 -0.43 5.25
N ILE A 172 -8.64 -0.24 4.70
CA ILE A 172 -8.41 0.75 3.63
C ILE A 172 -9.15 0.34 2.35
N ASN A 173 -9.08 -0.94 1.98
CA ASN A 173 -9.74 -1.45 0.78
C ASN A 173 -11.27 -1.31 0.89
N THR A 174 -11.85 -1.58 2.07
CA THR A 174 -13.29 -1.43 2.33
C THR A 174 -13.71 0.04 2.26
N ALA A 175 -12.94 0.94 2.90
CA ALA A 175 -13.23 2.37 2.86
C ALA A 175 -13.14 2.92 1.42
N ALA A 176 -12.10 2.54 0.68
CA ALA A 176 -11.94 2.93 -0.73
C ALA A 176 -13.09 2.40 -1.59
N GLY A 177 -13.51 1.14 -1.37
CA GLY A 177 -14.68 0.56 -2.04
C GLY A 177 -15.96 1.32 -1.75
N GLY A 178 -16.19 1.71 -0.49
CA GLY A 178 -17.35 2.52 -0.09
C GLY A 178 -17.37 3.91 -0.75
N ILE A 179 -16.23 4.60 -0.75
CA ILE A 179 -16.11 5.92 -1.41
C ILE A 179 -16.36 5.79 -2.91
N PHE A 180 -15.75 4.79 -3.56
CA PHE A 180 -15.95 4.54 -4.99
C PHE A 180 -17.40 4.20 -5.29
N GLY A 181 -18.04 3.36 -4.45
CA GLY A 181 -19.45 3.04 -4.55
C GLY A 181 -20.35 4.26 -4.39
N ALA A 182 -20.03 5.18 -3.46
CA ALA A 182 -20.77 6.44 -3.30
C ALA A 182 -20.68 7.33 -4.54
N LEU A 183 -19.50 7.45 -5.14
CA LEU A 183 -19.29 8.20 -6.38
C LEU A 183 -20.09 7.60 -7.55
N LEU A 184 -20.06 6.26 -7.69
CA LEU A 184 -20.86 5.57 -8.70
C LEU A 184 -22.36 5.75 -8.45
N GLY A 185 -22.79 5.64 -7.20
CA GLY A 185 -24.19 5.89 -6.81
C GLY A 185 -24.64 7.30 -7.15
N ALA A 186 -23.79 8.30 -6.91
CA ALA A 186 -24.05 9.69 -7.29
C ALA A 186 -24.19 9.86 -8.81
N LEU A 187 -23.30 9.21 -9.59
CA LEU A 187 -23.39 9.22 -11.06
C LEU A 187 -24.69 8.56 -11.56
N ILE A 188 -25.11 7.43 -10.94
CA ILE A 188 -26.35 6.75 -11.27
C ILE A 188 -27.54 7.68 -10.98
N VAL A 189 -27.57 8.34 -9.82
CA VAL A 189 -28.62 9.28 -9.45
C VAL A 189 -28.68 10.46 -10.42
N ALA A 190 -27.51 11.02 -10.79
CA ALA A 190 -27.42 12.11 -11.78
C ALA A 190 -27.93 11.67 -13.17
N ALA A 191 -27.57 10.47 -13.60
CA ALA A 191 -28.03 9.92 -14.87
C ALA A 191 -29.55 9.68 -14.87
N LEU A 192 -30.10 9.14 -13.79
CA LEU A 192 -31.55 8.95 -13.63
C LEU A 192 -32.30 10.29 -13.67
N GLU A 193 -31.78 11.31 -12.98
CA GLU A 193 -32.38 12.65 -12.97
C GLU A 193 -32.30 13.28 -14.37
N TRP A 194 -31.18 13.10 -15.07
CA TRP A 194 -31.03 13.61 -16.46
C TRP A 194 -32.03 12.97 -17.42
N ILE A 195 -32.25 11.65 -17.32
CA ILE A 195 -33.24 10.93 -18.13
C ILE A 195 -34.66 11.43 -17.80
N GLU A 196 -34.97 11.65 -16.51
CA GLU A 196 -36.29 12.09 -16.09
C GLU A 196 -36.56 13.58 -16.32
N SER A 197 -35.53 14.41 -16.36
CA SER A 197 -35.65 15.83 -16.62
C SER A 197 -36.25 16.15 -18.04
N GLY A 198 -36.17 15.18 -18.97
CA GLY A 198 -36.80 15.25 -20.26
C GLY A 198 -38.29 14.86 -20.29
N LEU A 199 -38.83 14.34 -19.17
CA LEU A 199 -40.23 13.88 -19.09
C LEU A 199 -41.11 14.97 -18.45
N VAL A 200 -41.99 15.54 -19.22
CA VAL A 200 -43.01 16.48 -18.75
C VAL A 200 -44.12 15.71 -18.02
N ARG A 201 -44.16 15.80 -16.67
CA ARG A 201 -45.08 15.04 -15.82
C ARG A 201 -46.12 15.91 -15.11
N THR A 202 -45.88 17.18 -14.98
CA THR A 202 -46.76 18.11 -14.26
C THR A 202 -47.22 19.28 -15.11
N PRO A 203 -48.37 19.87 -14.82
CA PRO A 203 -48.80 21.09 -15.49
C PRO A 203 -47.77 22.23 -15.44
N ALA A 204 -47.06 22.32 -14.31
CA ALA A 204 -46.00 23.29 -14.11
C ALA A 204 -44.79 23.05 -15.06
N ASP A 205 -44.50 21.77 -15.40
CA ASP A 205 -43.43 21.43 -16.36
C ASP A 205 -43.81 21.85 -17.79
N VAL A 206 -45.13 21.74 -18.14
CA VAL A 206 -45.63 22.19 -19.43
C VAL A 206 -45.49 23.72 -19.55
N GLU A 207 -45.88 24.45 -18.52
CA GLU A 207 -45.79 25.93 -18.50
C GLU A 207 -44.30 26.36 -18.59
N ARG A 208 -43.42 25.69 -17.89
CA ARG A 208 -41.97 26.03 -17.86
C ARG A 208 -41.23 25.72 -19.15
N ASN A 209 -41.58 24.62 -19.84
CA ASN A 209 -40.91 24.17 -21.03
C ASN A 209 -41.51 24.75 -22.31
N LEU A 210 -42.81 25.00 -22.34
CA LEU A 210 -43.51 25.49 -23.53
C LEU A 210 -43.89 26.98 -23.44
N GLY A 211 -43.78 27.59 -22.25
CA GLY A 211 -44.15 28.98 -22.02
C GLY A 211 -45.65 29.28 -22.20
N LEU A 212 -46.49 28.22 -22.11
CA LEU A 212 -47.94 28.28 -22.29
C LEU A 212 -48.66 27.99 -20.99
N ALA A 213 -49.62 28.81 -20.61
CA ALA A 213 -50.40 28.55 -19.41
C ALA A 213 -51.30 27.32 -19.58
N VAL A 214 -51.32 26.42 -18.60
CA VAL A 214 -52.18 25.23 -18.60
C VAL A 214 -53.57 25.60 -18.16
N LEU A 215 -54.54 25.56 -19.12
CA LEU A 215 -55.92 25.94 -18.86
C LEU A 215 -56.78 24.87 -18.16
N GLY A 216 -56.30 23.66 -18.09
CA GLY A 216 -56.99 22.57 -17.41
C GLY A 216 -56.27 21.23 -17.44
N VAL A 217 -56.57 20.35 -16.49
CA VAL A 217 -56.01 18.98 -16.41
C VAL A 217 -57.17 17.99 -16.51
N ILE A 218 -57.06 17.03 -17.39
CA ILE A 218 -58.03 15.95 -17.51
C ILE A 218 -57.63 14.86 -16.50
N PRO A 219 -58.45 14.58 -15.46
CA PRO A 219 -58.10 13.54 -14.47
C PRO A 219 -58.06 12.16 -15.15
N THR A 220 -56.99 11.39 -14.92
CA THR A 220 -56.94 9.99 -15.30
C THR A 220 -57.95 9.22 -14.49
N SER A 221 -58.88 8.56 -15.15
CA SER A 221 -59.80 7.62 -14.52
C SER A 221 -59.00 6.39 -14.09
N GLU A 222 -58.81 6.20 -12.78
CA GLU A 222 -58.35 4.92 -12.25
C GLU A 222 -59.34 3.81 -12.60
N ARG A 223 -58.85 2.77 -13.29
CA ARG A 223 -59.55 1.51 -13.44
C ARG A 223 -58.99 0.51 -12.44
#